data_412ef4ba600a70e061c27bbf86501d6f
#
_entry.id   412ef4ba600a70e061c27bbf86501d6f
#
_cell.length_a   1.000
_cell.length_b   1.000
_cell.length_c   1.000
_cell.angle_alpha   90.00
_cell.angle_beta   90.00
_cell.angle_gamma   90.00
#
_symmetry.space_group_name_H-M   'P 1'
#
loop_
_entity.id
_entity.type
_entity.pdbx_description
1 polymer ?
#
loop_
_entity_poly.entity_id
_entity_poly.type
_entity_poly.pdbx_seq_one_letter_code
_entity_poly.pdbx_strand_id
1 'polypeptide(L)'
;MKNVILILFLLFISSSCIVTKKKYDELLAQKIRTEADLADRTSALDSANLRLEDLDQKIRKLKEDTTSLGKGVRSTGSKLAELEKEHSQLSTYYKNLLNSSGKQNRDMAQQQEQLLAIQQNLDHTRKLNDSLSTSLAERERKVRELEQVMASKDKAVQDLKNKISNALLNFKENDITVKVKNGKVYISLAEQLLFGSGSIDVDSKGVTALQQLAKAIKDQRDINIMVEGHTDNVPISKKSQYMNDNWDLSVMRATSITRILTKAGVSTKQITASGRGESMPLAANDTPQNKQKNRRTEIIITPNLDELFRILESN
;
A
#
# COMPACT_ATOMS: atom_id res chain seq x y z
N MET A 1 -36.10 69.21 3.42
CA MET A 1 -35.07 68.55 4.22
C MET A 1 -35.34 67.05 4.51
N LYS A 2 -36.59 66.60 4.71
CA LYS A 2 -36.88 65.18 4.99
C LYS A 2 -36.57 64.23 3.83
N ASN A 3 -36.77 64.62 2.60
CA ASN A 3 -36.56 63.75 1.43
C ASN A 3 -35.12 63.60 1.03
N VAL A 4 -34.26 64.56 1.36
CA VAL A 4 -32.81 64.47 1.12
C VAL A 4 -32.09 63.47 2.13
N ILE A 5 -32.57 63.45 3.35
CA ILE A 5 -32.12 62.56 4.41
C ILE A 5 -32.49 61.10 4.10
N LEU A 6 -33.71 60.93 3.54
CA LEU A 6 -34.14 59.57 3.14
C LEU A 6 -33.33 59.00 1.96
N ILE A 7 -32.96 59.83 1.00
CA ILE A 7 -32.15 59.46 -0.14
C ILE A 7 -30.70 59.20 0.28
N LEU A 8 -30.16 59.97 1.21
CA LEU A 8 -28.84 59.69 1.78
C LEU A 8 -28.81 58.40 2.62
N PHE A 9 -29.91 58.09 3.32
CA PHE A 9 -30.00 56.84 4.09
C PHE A 9 -30.17 55.61 3.20
N LEU A 10 -30.89 55.74 2.08
CA LEU A 10 -31.00 54.68 1.07
C LEU A 10 -29.67 54.41 0.30
N LEU A 11 -28.88 55.48 0.07
CA LEU A 11 -27.54 55.35 -0.53
C LEU A 11 -26.51 54.73 0.44
N PHE A 12 -26.70 54.87 1.75
CA PHE A 12 -25.80 54.28 2.75
C PHE A 12 -26.11 52.77 3.00
N ILE A 13 -27.33 52.32 2.73
CA ILE A 13 -27.71 50.89 2.84
C ILE A 13 -27.28 50.13 1.61
N SER A 14 -27.06 50.76 0.45
CA SER A 14 -26.63 50.10 -0.77
C SER A 14 -25.11 49.91 -0.88
N SER A 15 -24.33 50.56 0.01
CA SER A 15 -22.85 50.43 0.00
C SER A 15 -22.30 49.38 0.93
N SER A 16 -23.14 48.60 1.62
CA SER A 16 -22.70 47.69 2.69
C SER A 16 -22.70 46.21 2.34
N CYS A 17 -22.67 45.85 1.08
CA CYS A 17 -22.42 44.42 0.71
C CYS A 17 -22.04 44.22 -0.75
N ILE A 18 -21.12 45.03 -1.27
CA ILE A 18 -20.50 44.66 -2.56
C ILE A 18 -19.15 44.03 -2.24
N VAL A 19 -19.20 42.80 -1.81
CA VAL A 19 -18.05 41.92 -2.02
C VAL A 19 -17.92 41.82 -3.53
N THR A 20 -16.86 42.44 -4.09
CA THR A 20 -16.61 42.38 -5.53
C THR A 20 -16.64 40.92 -5.93
N LYS A 21 -17.39 40.60 -6.99
CA LYS A 21 -17.53 39.22 -7.53
C LYS A 21 -16.16 38.53 -7.58
N LYS A 22 -15.12 39.28 -7.92
CA LYS A 22 -13.73 38.81 -7.93
C LYS A 22 -13.24 38.31 -6.57
N LYS A 23 -13.56 38.97 -5.47
CA LYS A 23 -13.15 38.57 -4.11
C LYS A 23 -13.97 37.39 -3.59
N TYR A 24 -15.24 37.28 -4.03
CA TYR A 24 -16.08 36.12 -3.76
C TYR A 24 -15.55 34.89 -4.53
N ASP A 25 -15.22 35.06 -5.82
CA ASP A 25 -14.68 34.00 -6.66
C ASP A 25 -13.30 33.55 -6.18
N GLU A 26 -12.44 34.48 -5.70
CA GLU A 26 -11.17 34.16 -5.07
C GLU A 26 -11.35 33.35 -3.76
N LEU A 27 -12.26 33.77 -2.90
CA LEU A 27 -12.56 33.07 -1.64
C LEU A 27 -13.19 31.70 -1.91
N LEU A 28 -14.06 31.59 -2.90
CA LEU A 28 -14.68 30.35 -3.34
C LEU A 28 -13.62 29.40 -3.91
N ALA A 29 -12.72 29.92 -4.75
CA ALA A 29 -11.59 29.15 -5.28
C ALA A 29 -10.63 28.68 -4.17
N GLN A 30 -10.42 29.52 -3.17
CA GLN A 30 -9.60 29.16 -2.01
C GLN A 30 -10.29 28.09 -1.15
N LYS A 31 -11.60 28.22 -0.93
CA LYS A 31 -12.39 27.21 -0.21
C LYS A 31 -12.35 25.86 -0.94
N ILE A 32 -12.60 25.86 -2.24
CA ILE A 32 -12.53 24.63 -3.07
C ILE A 32 -11.14 23.98 -3.00
N ARG A 33 -10.06 24.79 -3.05
CA ARG A 33 -8.70 24.28 -2.92
C ARG A 33 -8.43 23.64 -1.55
N THR A 34 -8.88 24.30 -0.47
CA THR A 34 -8.70 23.75 0.89
C THR A 34 -9.56 22.53 1.15
N GLU A 35 -10.77 22.45 0.58
CA GLU A 35 -11.61 21.25 0.64
C GLU A 35 -11.00 20.09 -0.14
N ALA A 36 -10.38 20.35 -1.30
CA ALA A 36 -9.62 19.37 -2.07
C ALA A 36 -8.39 18.86 -1.31
N ASP A 37 -7.58 19.79 -0.79
CA ASP A 37 -6.39 19.42 0.03
C ASP A 37 -6.78 18.62 1.27
N LEU A 38 -7.93 18.96 1.88
CA LEU A 38 -8.48 18.20 3.01
C LEU A 38 -8.90 16.78 2.58
N ALA A 39 -9.56 16.63 1.44
CA ALA A 39 -9.96 15.33 0.91
C ALA A 39 -8.75 14.44 0.58
N ASP A 40 -7.72 15.03 -0.04
CA ASP A 40 -6.45 14.33 -0.34
C ASP A 40 -5.73 13.91 0.95
N ARG A 41 -5.67 14.82 1.95
CA ARG A 41 -5.08 14.50 3.27
C ARG A 41 -5.87 13.41 4.00
N THR A 42 -7.20 13.44 3.88
CA THR A 42 -8.07 12.42 4.50
C THR A 42 -7.81 11.06 3.84
N SER A 43 -7.74 11.01 2.51
CA SER A 43 -7.43 9.77 1.77
C SER A 43 -6.01 9.24 2.05
N ALA A 44 -5.05 10.14 2.20
CA ALA A 44 -3.69 9.78 2.63
C ALA A 44 -3.69 9.23 4.07
N LEU A 45 -4.47 9.84 4.95
CA LEU A 45 -4.65 9.39 6.34
C LEU A 45 -5.29 8.00 6.40
N ASP A 46 -6.34 7.77 5.62
CA ASP A 46 -7.00 6.45 5.54
C ASP A 46 -6.05 5.37 5.03
N SER A 47 -5.25 5.71 4.01
CA SER A 47 -4.21 4.81 3.48
C SER A 47 -3.12 4.52 4.52
N ALA A 48 -2.74 5.53 5.30
CA ALA A 48 -1.78 5.37 6.38
C ALA A 48 -2.36 4.53 7.53
N ASN A 49 -3.65 4.72 7.85
CA ASN A 49 -4.34 3.94 8.87
C ASN A 49 -4.45 2.45 8.48
N LEU A 50 -4.76 2.15 7.21
CA LEU A 50 -4.78 0.76 6.71
C LEU A 50 -3.39 0.10 6.79
N ARG A 51 -2.32 0.87 6.49
CA ARG A 51 -0.94 0.38 6.66
C ARG A 51 -0.57 0.18 8.12
N LEU A 52 -1.02 1.09 9.00
CA LEU A 52 -0.85 0.93 10.44
C LEU A 52 -1.54 -0.34 10.94
N GLU A 53 -2.73 -0.63 10.43
CA GLU A 53 -3.49 -1.83 10.80
C GLU A 53 -2.78 -3.12 10.31
N ASP A 54 -2.25 -3.13 9.08
CA ASP A 54 -1.44 -4.24 8.55
C ASP A 54 -0.13 -4.42 9.33
N LEU A 55 0.55 -3.32 9.62
CA LEU A 55 1.76 -3.33 10.46
C LEU A 55 1.45 -3.81 11.88
N ASP A 56 0.32 -3.38 12.44
CA ASP A 56 -0.12 -3.77 13.77
C ASP A 56 -0.49 -5.26 13.83
N GLN A 57 -1.07 -5.80 12.75
CA GLN A 57 -1.28 -7.25 12.60
C GLN A 57 0.05 -8.02 12.52
N LYS A 58 1.03 -7.51 11.74
CA LYS A 58 2.37 -8.09 11.65
C LYS A 58 3.11 -8.03 13.00
N ILE A 59 3.01 -6.89 13.68
CA ILE A 59 3.57 -6.73 15.03
C ILE A 59 2.92 -7.70 16.01
N ARG A 60 1.57 -7.85 15.97
CA ARG A 60 0.87 -8.84 16.81
C ARG A 60 1.37 -10.25 16.55
N LYS A 61 1.46 -10.65 15.28
CA LYS A 61 1.96 -11.96 14.89
C LYS A 61 3.41 -12.19 15.33
N LEU A 62 4.29 -11.22 15.09
CA LEU A 62 5.68 -11.27 15.56
C LEU A 62 5.78 -11.34 17.10
N LYS A 63 4.90 -10.63 17.78
CA LYS A 63 4.82 -10.65 19.24
C LYS A 63 4.31 -12.00 19.77
N GLU A 64 3.36 -12.61 19.07
CA GLU A 64 2.88 -13.97 19.36
C GLU A 64 3.98 -15.00 19.13
N ASP A 65 4.65 -14.94 17.98
CA ASP A 65 5.78 -15.81 17.64
C ASP A 65 6.94 -15.63 18.64
N THR A 66 7.29 -14.39 18.98
CA THR A 66 8.34 -14.08 19.98
C THR A 66 7.93 -14.58 21.37
N THR A 67 6.64 -14.45 21.70
CA THR A 67 6.11 -14.95 22.99
C THR A 67 6.15 -16.48 23.02
N SER A 68 5.78 -17.13 21.92
CA SER A 68 5.82 -18.59 21.79
C SER A 68 7.25 -19.12 21.88
N LEU A 69 8.18 -18.50 21.12
CA LEU A 69 9.61 -18.81 21.21
C LEU A 69 10.18 -18.57 22.61
N GLY A 70 9.79 -17.45 23.24
CA GLY A 70 10.18 -17.13 24.62
C GLY A 70 9.64 -18.12 25.67
N LYS A 71 8.43 -18.66 25.43
CA LYS A 71 7.88 -19.76 26.26
C LYS A 71 8.69 -21.05 26.03
N GLY A 72 9.02 -21.36 24.78
CA GLY A 72 9.88 -22.51 24.43
C GLY A 72 11.25 -22.43 25.11
N VAL A 73 11.91 -21.28 25.00
CA VAL A 73 13.22 -21.03 25.63
C VAL A 73 13.13 -21.13 27.16
N ARG A 74 12.08 -20.55 27.77
CA ARG A 74 11.87 -20.66 29.22
C ARG A 74 11.62 -22.11 29.66
N SER A 75 10.78 -22.86 28.91
CA SER A 75 10.53 -24.28 29.19
C SER A 75 11.80 -25.10 29.10
N THR A 76 12.65 -24.83 28.09
CA THR A 76 13.94 -25.51 27.93
C THR A 76 14.92 -25.10 29.03
N GLY A 77 14.92 -23.82 29.41
CA GLY A 77 15.71 -23.32 30.56
C GLY A 77 15.27 -23.92 31.90
N SER A 78 13.96 -24.07 32.11
CA SER A 78 13.46 -24.76 33.32
C SER A 78 13.87 -26.23 33.36
N LYS A 79 13.78 -26.92 32.20
CA LYS A 79 14.26 -28.32 32.09
C LYS A 79 15.78 -28.41 32.30
N LEU A 80 16.51 -27.41 31.82
CA LEU A 80 17.97 -27.35 32.03
C LEU A 80 18.28 -27.16 33.52
N ALA A 81 17.60 -26.22 34.20
CA ALA A 81 17.79 -25.99 35.64
C ALA A 81 17.39 -27.21 36.47
N GLU A 82 16.31 -27.91 36.08
CA GLU A 82 15.87 -29.15 36.73
C GLU A 82 16.91 -30.27 36.47
N LEU A 83 17.40 -30.38 35.25
CA LEU A 83 18.47 -31.34 34.90
C LEU A 83 19.80 -31.05 35.62
N GLU A 84 20.14 -29.76 35.78
CA GLU A 84 21.30 -29.33 36.56
C GLU A 84 21.14 -29.68 38.05
N LYS A 85 19.95 -29.55 38.57
CA LYS A 85 19.58 -29.98 39.94
C LYS A 85 19.67 -31.49 40.08
N GLU A 86 19.15 -32.25 39.09
CA GLU A 86 19.28 -33.70 39.02
C GLU A 86 20.75 -34.15 38.92
N HIS A 87 21.53 -33.47 38.05
CA HIS A 87 22.96 -33.72 37.93
C HIS A 87 23.73 -33.47 39.24
N SER A 88 23.40 -32.37 39.92
CA SER A 88 23.98 -32.04 41.23
C SER A 88 23.58 -33.06 42.34
N GLN A 89 22.31 -33.48 42.32
CA GLN A 89 21.82 -34.52 43.21
C GLN A 89 22.48 -35.89 42.98
N LEU A 90 22.61 -36.24 41.67
CA LEU A 90 23.27 -37.49 41.28
C LEU A 90 24.76 -37.48 41.67
N SER A 91 25.44 -36.33 41.51
CA SER A 91 26.83 -36.13 41.99
C SER A 91 27.00 -36.30 43.48
N THR A 92 26.02 -35.82 44.26
CA THR A 92 25.99 -35.94 45.71
C THR A 92 25.74 -37.40 46.14
N TYR A 93 24.76 -38.04 45.48
CA TYR A 93 24.49 -39.47 45.68
C TYR A 93 25.70 -40.35 45.33
N TYR A 94 26.38 -40.05 44.21
CA TYR A 94 27.60 -40.69 43.80
C TYR A 94 28.72 -40.53 44.83
N LYS A 95 28.92 -39.32 45.37
CA LYS A 95 29.90 -39.08 46.44
C LYS A 95 29.60 -39.90 47.68
N ASN A 96 28.34 -40.03 48.06
CA ASN A 96 27.92 -40.80 49.22
C ASN A 96 28.06 -42.31 49.02
N LEU A 97 27.85 -42.77 47.77
CA LEU A 97 28.05 -44.16 47.43
C LEU A 97 29.52 -44.55 47.34
N LEU A 98 30.39 -43.63 46.93
CA LEU A 98 31.84 -43.82 46.96
C LEU A 98 32.36 -44.08 48.39
N ASN A 99 31.65 -43.55 49.38
CA ASN A 99 32.03 -43.69 50.78
C ASN A 99 31.48 -44.95 51.47
N SER A 100 30.55 -45.66 50.82
CA SER A 100 29.98 -46.89 51.35
C SER A 100 30.42 -48.14 50.57
N SER A 101 31.01 -49.06 51.22
CA SER A 101 31.78 -50.20 50.74
C SER A 101 31.16 -51.21 49.78
N GLY A 102 31.95 -51.79 48.90
CA GLY A 102 31.88 -53.13 48.34
C GLY A 102 30.89 -53.50 47.21
N LYS A 103 29.67 -52.91 47.14
CA LYS A 103 28.72 -53.08 46.03
C LYS A 103 28.91 -52.03 44.91
N GLN A 104 29.83 -51.17 45.11
CA GLN A 104 30.01 -49.88 44.43
C GLN A 104 30.39 -49.94 42.97
N ASN A 105 31.15 -50.95 42.50
CA ASN A 105 31.67 -50.90 41.13
C ASN A 105 30.62 -51.15 40.02
N ARG A 106 29.55 -51.90 40.27
CA ARG A 106 28.51 -52.11 39.28
C ARG A 106 27.54 -50.93 39.21
N ASP A 107 27.18 -50.38 40.39
CA ASP A 107 26.29 -49.21 40.49
C ASP A 107 27.00 -47.97 39.95
N MET A 108 28.33 -47.91 40.07
CA MET A 108 29.14 -46.82 39.58
C MET A 108 29.18 -46.75 38.03
N ALA A 109 29.35 -47.92 37.36
CA ALA A 109 29.34 -47.98 35.89
C ALA A 109 27.96 -47.56 35.32
N GLN A 110 26.90 -48.00 35.98
CA GLN A 110 25.51 -47.66 35.53
C GLN A 110 25.17 -46.18 35.76
N GLN A 111 25.66 -45.58 36.86
CA GLN A 111 25.48 -44.14 37.12
C GLN A 111 26.34 -43.28 36.20
N GLN A 112 27.54 -43.76 35.80
CA GLN A 112 28.40 -43.06 34.86
C GLN A 112 27.80 -43.03 33.45
N GLU A 113 27.14 -44.12 33.05
CA GLU A 113 26.39 -44.19 31.78
C GLU A 113 25.19 -43.21 31.76
N GLN A 114 24.45 -43.12 32.90
CA GLN A 114 23.37 -42.16 33.04
C GLN A 114 23.85 -40.70 32.99
N LEU A 115 24.97 -40.39 33.65
CA LEU A 115 25.58 -39.05 33.60
C LEU A 115 25.99 -38.68 32.18
N LEU A 116 26.58 -39.65 31.43
CA LEU A 116 26.96 -39.45 30.03
C LEU A 116 25.74 -39.16 29.16
N ALA A 117 24.64 -39.89 29.39
CA ALA A 117 23.39 -39.67 28.68
C ALA A 117 22.77 -38.28 28.99
N ILE A 118 22.83 -37.86 30.27
CA ILE A 118 22.38 -36.51 30.71
C ILE A 118 23.26 -35.44 30.04
N GLN A 119 24.56 -35.61 30.02
CA GLN A 119 25.52 -34.69 29.42
C GLN A 119 25.31 -34.56 27.91
N GLN A 120 25.08 -35.70 27.22
CA GLN A 120 24.72 -35.69 25.78
C GLN A 120 23.39 -34.96 25.53
N ASN A 121 22.38 -35.14 26.37
CA ASN A 121 21.13 -34.44 26.28
C ASN A 121 21.31 -32.92 26.52
N LEU A 122 22.16 -32.52 27.44
CA LEU A 122 22.48 -31.12 27.73
C LEU A 122 23.15 -30.45 26.53
N ASP A 123 24.13 -31.12 25.93
CA ASP A 123 24.84 -30.64 24.74
C ASP A 123 23.92 -30.57 23.52
N HIS A 124 23.01 -31.55 23.39
CA HIS A 124 21.98 -31.50 22.36
C HIS A 124 21.05 -30.28 22.53
N THR A 125 20.58 -30.05 23.75
CA THR A 125 19.70 -28.91 24.07
C THR A 125 20.40 -27.58 23.86
N ARG A 126 21.68 -27.45 24.23
CA ARG A 126 22.49 -26.25 23.93
C ARG A 126 22.60 -25.98 22.44
N LYS A 127 22.95 -27.01 21.64
CA LYS A 127 23.04 -26.87 20.18
C LYS A 127 21.69 -26.44 19.55
N LEU A 128 20.58 -26.99 20.09
CA LEU A 128 19.25 -26.61 19.64
C LEU A 128 18.95 -25.13 19.96
N ASN A 129 19.31 -24.69 21.16
CA ASN A 129 19.12 -23.31 21.58
C ASN A 129 19.96 -22.30 20.77
N ASP A 130 21.22 -22.66 20.49
CA ASP A 130 22.10 -21.85 19.64
C ASP A 130 21.55 -21.76 18.20
N SER A 131 21.06 -22.87 17.65
CA SER A 131 20.43 -22.92 16.32
C SER A 131 19.16 -22.06 16.28
N LEU A 132 18.31 -22.15 17.30
CA LEU A 132 17.10 -21.33 17.43
C LEU A 132 17.44 -19.83 17.57
N SER A 133 18.44 -19.49 18.37
CA SER A 133 18.90 -18.11 18.54
C SER A 133 19.43 -17.52 17.23
N THR A 134 20.20 -18.30 16.48
CA THR A 134 20.71 -17.89 15.15
C THR A 134 19.56 -17.69 14.16
N SER A 135 18.61 -18.63 14.12
CA SER A 135 17.44 -18.53 13.26
C SER A 135 16.55 -17.31 13.60
N LEU A 136 16.41 -17.01 14.89
CA LEU A 136 15.67 -15.82 15.34
C LEU A 136 16.36 -14.54 14.88
N ALA A 137 17.67 -14.43 15.07
CA ALA A 137 18.45 -13.26 14.65
C ALA A 137 18.37 -13.03 13.13
N GLU A 138 18.41 -14.12 12.33
CA GLU A 138 18.26 -14.04 10.88
C GLU A 138 16.86 -13.55 10.48
N ARG A 139 15.81 -14.08 11.13
CA ARG A 139 14.42 -13.64 10.88
C ARG A 139 14.22 -12.17 11.24
N GLU A 140 14.72 -11.74 12.39
CA GLU A 140 14.68 -10.34 12.78
C GLU A 140 15.42 -9.42 11.81
N ARG A 141 16.56 -9.87 11.28
CA ARG A 141 17.27 -9.11 10.26
C ARG A 141 16.45 -8.98 8.98
N LYS A 142 15.84 -10.09 8.49
CA LYS A 142 14.96 -10.06 7.32
C LYS A 142 13.75 -9.16 7.52
N VAL A 143 13.12 -9.20 8.68
CA VAL A 143 12.00 -8.30 8.99
C VAL A 143 12.43 -6.84 8.90
N ARG A 144 13.55 -6.46 9.53
CA ARG A 144 14.07 -5.09 9.46
C ARG A 144 14.38 -4.65 8.03
N GLU A 145 14.97 -5.54 7.23
CA GLU A 145 15.27 -5.26 5.82
C GLU A 145 13.99 -5.06 4.99
N LEU A 146 12.98 -5.91 5.19
CA LEU A 146 11.67 -5.78 4.55
C LEU A 146 10.97 -4.46 4.96
N GLU A 147 11.01 -4.09 6.24
CA GLU A 147 10.45 -2.82 6.73
C GLU A 147 11.13 -1.61 6.08
N GLN A 148 12.45 -1.63 5.94
CA GLN A 148 13.19 -0.56 5.26
C GLN A 148 12.82 -0.44 3.78
N VAL A 149 12.77 -1.57 3.07
CA VAL A 149 12.36 -1.59 1.66
C VAL A 149 10.92 -1.09 1.51
N MET A 150 9.99 -1.54 2.35
CA MET A 150 8.61 -1.07 2.34
C MET A 150 8.52 0.44 2.59
N ALA A 151 9.21 0.95 3.61
CA ALA A 151 9.22 2.38 3.91
C ALA A 151 9.78 3.22 2.74
N SER A 152 10.83 2.75 2.09
CA SER A 152 11.40 3.41 0.91
C SER A 152 10.44 3.41 -0.29
N LYS A 153 9.74 2.29 -0.54
CA LYS A 153 8.73 2.17 -1.60
C LYS A 153 7.52 3.06 -1.32
N ASP A 154 7.07 3.12 -0.07
CA ASP A 154 5.96 3.99 0.33
C ASP A 154 6.30 5.47 0.12
N LYS A 155 7.52 5.88 0.49
CA LYS A 155 8.01 7.23 0.21
C LYS A 155 8.05 7.51 -1.29
N ALA A 156 8.59 6.60 -2.09
CA ALA A 156 8.65 6.75 -3.55
C ALA A 156 7.24 6.89 -4.17
N VAL A 157 6.25 6.15 -3.66
CA VAL A 157 4.85 6.25 -4.09
C VAL A 157 4.25 7.62 -3.74
N GLN A 158 4.53 8.16 -2.55
CA GLN A 158 4.06 9.49 -2.16
C GLN A 158 4.73 10.60 -2.99
N ASP A 159 6.02 10.51 -3.22
CA ASP A 159 6.78 11.46 -4.05
C ASP A 159 6.26 11.43 -5.50
N LEU A 160 6.02 10.24 -6.04
CA LEU A 160 5.43 10.06 -7.37
C LEU A 160 4.02 10.66 -7.44
N LYS A 161 3.15 10.38 -6.45
CA LYS A 161 1.81 10.98 -6.33
C LYS A 161 1.89 12.50 -6.35
N ASN A 162 2.79 13.08 -5.57
CA ASN A 162 2.95 14.54 -5.50
C ASN A 162 3.44 15.12 -6.83
N LYS A 163 4.41 14.48 -7.48
CA LYS A 163 4.92 14.86 -8.80
C LYS A 163 3.82 14.84 -9.86
N ILE A 164 2.99 13.80 -9.87
CA ILE A 164 1.84 13.68 -10.79
C ILE A 164 0.78 14.73 -10.48
N SER A 165 0.42 14.92 -9.22
CA SER A 165 -0.57 15.93 -8.81
C SER A 165 -0.14 17.32 -9.24
N ASN A 166 1.13 17.67 -9.05
CA ASN A 166 1.68 18.95 -9.47
C ASN A 166 1.66 19.13 -11.00
N ALA A 167 1.96 18.08 -11.75
CA ALA A 167 1.92 18.13 -13.21
C ALA A 167 0.49 18.33 -13.75
N LEU A 168 -0.53 17.93 -12.99
CA LEU A 168 -1.93 17.95 -13.40
C LEU A 168 -2.76 19.06 -12.72
N LEU A 169 -2.13 19.99 -12.00
CA LEU A 169 -2.80 21.08 -11.25
C LEU A 169 -3.72 21.97 -12.11
N ASN A 170 -3.44 22.10 -13.39
CA ASN A 170 -4.21 22.95 -14.31
C ASN A 170 -5.54 22.32 -14.76
N PHE A 171 -5.82 21.06 -14.39
CA PHE A 171 -7.06 20.37 -14.72
C PHE A 171 -8.04 20.42 -13.55
N LYS A 172 -9.33 20.41 -13.89
CA LYS A 172 -10.38 20.43 -12.85
C LYS A 172 -10.35 19.11 -12.07
N GLU A 173 -10.55 19.19 -10.79
CA GLU A 173 -10.55 18.04 -9.88
C GLU A 173 -11.64 17.00 -10.23
N ASN A 174 -12.76 17.46 -10.81
CA ASN A 174 -13.81 16.56 -11.31
C ASN A 174 -13.40 15.79 -12.58
N ASP A 175 -12.40 16.26 -13.30
CA ASP A 175 -11.91 15.64 -14.54
C ASP A 175 -10.74 14.69 -14.28
N ILE A 176 -9.87 15.01 -13.30
CA ILE A 176 -8.73 14.17 -12.92
C ILE A 176 -8.61 14.09 -11.41
N THR A 177 -8.52 12.88 -10.87
CA THR A 177 -8.18 12.65 -9.45
C THR A 177 -6.95 11.78 -9.33
N VAL A 178 -6.08 12.09 -8.35
CA VAL A 178 -4.87 11.31 -8.05
C VAL A 178 -4.93 10.84 -6.61
N LYS A 179 -4.95 9.52 -6.40
CA LYS A 179 -5.06 8.89 -5.07
C LYS A 179 -4.02 7.79 -4.91
N VAL A 180 -3.58 7.59 -3.66
CA VAL A 180 -2.79 6.41 -3.30
C VAL A 180 -3.70 5.40 -2.59
N LYS A 181 -3.66 4.17 -3.04
CA LYS A 181 -4.40 3.07 -2.43
C LYS A 181 -3.58 1.77 -2.57
N ASN A 182 -3.40 1.06 -1.46
CA ASN A 182 -2.67 -0.23 -1.43
C ASN A 182 -1.27 -0.14 -2.09
N GLY A 183 -0.50 0.91 -1.78
CA GLY A 183 0.85 1.09 -2.32
C GLY A 183 0.91 1.40 -3.82
N LYS A 184 -0.20 1.77 -4.45
CA LYS A 184 -0.30 2.13 -5.88
C LYS A 184 -0.85 3.53 -6.04
N VAL A 185 -0.42 4.23 -7.09
CA VAL A 185 -0.98 5.53 -7.49
C VAL A 185 -2.07 5.30 -8.53
N TYR A 186 -3.27 5.76 -8.23
CA TYR A 186 -4.42 5.73 -9.13
C TYR A 186 -4.66 7.14 -9.67
N ILE A 187 -4.58 7.32 -10.97
CA ILE A 187 -4.96 8.54 -11.68
C ILE A 187 -6.25 8.23 -12.42
N SER A 188 -7.37 8.74 -11.91
CA SER A 188 -8.67 8.57 -12.56
C SER A 188 -8.98 9.78 -13.43
N LEU A 189 -9.25 9.53 -14.71
CA LEU A 189 -9.59 10.53 -15.71
C LEU A 189 -11.03 10.31 -16.16
N ALA A 190 -11.86 11.32 -16.01
CA ALA A 190 -13.25 11.27 -16.44
C ALA A 190 -13.35 11.11 -17.98
N GLU A 191 -14.34 10.35 -18.45
CA GLU A 191 -14.57 10.14 -19.88
C GLU A 191 -14.65 11.47 -20.65
N GLN A 192 -15.40 12.44 -20.13
CA GLN A 192 -15.63 13.74 -20.75
C GLN A 192 -14.36 14.57 -20.99
N LEU A 193 -13.27 14.30 -20.26
CA LEU A 193 -11.96 14.91 -20.50
C LEU A 193 -11.25 14.26 -21.69
N LEU A 194 -11.44 12.97 -21.85
CA LEU A 194 -10.65 12.14 -22.75
C LEU A 194 -11.33 11.90 -24.09
N PHE A 195 -12.64 11.70 -24.10
CA PHE A 195 -13.35 11.17 -25.27
C PHE A 195 -14.65 11.92 -25.51
N GLY A 196 -14.97 12.15 -26.77
CA GLY A 196 -16.34 12.41 -27.19
C GLY A 196 -17.25 11.20 -26.96
N SER A 197 -18.56 11.42 -26.94
CA SER A 197 -19.56 10.37 -26.71
C SER A 197 -19.41 9.21 -27.70
N GLY A 198 -19.15 8.00 -27.17
CA GLY A 198 -18.95 6.78 -27.97
C GLY A 198 -17.66 6.77 -28.81
N SER A 199 -16.76 7.73 -28.63
CA SER A 199 -15.45 7.78 -29.30
C SER A 199 -14.40 6.96 -28.55
N ILE A 200 -13.46 6.47 -29.34
CA ILE A 200 -12.19 5.89 -28.87
C ILE A 200 -11.00 6.83 -29.15
N ASP A 201 -11.21 7.89 -29.90
CA ASP A 201 -10.21 8.91 -30.17
C ASP A 201 -10.19 9.93 -29.03
N VAL A 202 -8.98 10.22 -28.56
CA VAL A 202 -8.78 11.12 -27.41
C VAL A 202 -8.82 12.57 -27.87
N ASP A 203 -9.64 13.38 -27.21
CA ASP A 203 -9.77 14.81 -27.49
C ASP A 203 -8.47 15.58 -27.14
N SER A 204 -8.30 16.76 -27.76
CA SER A 204 -7.10 17.58 -27.58
C SER A 204 -6.74 17.91 -26.13
N LYS A 205 -7.76 18.16 -25.29
CA LYS A 205 -7.58 18.40 -23.85
C LYS A 205 -7.07 17.15 -23.14
N GLY A 206 -7.61 15.99 -23.47
CA GLY A 206 -7.16 14.69 -22.98
C GLY A 206 -5.74 14.39 -23.41
N VAL A 207 -5.39 14.64 -24.67
CA VAL A 207 -4.01 14.50 -25.18
C VAL A 207 -3.04 15.36 -24.36
N THR A 208 -3.40 16.61 -24.09
CA THR A 208 -2.58 17.53 -23.28
C THR A 208 -2.36 16.99 -21.86
N ALA A 209 -3.42 16.51 -21.21
CA ALA A 209 -3.33 15.92 -19.89
C ALA A 209 -2.41 14.67 -19.85
N LEU A 210 -2.58 13.79 -20.84
CA LEU A 210 -1.77 12.57 -20.97
C LEU A 210 -0.29 12.87 -21.28
N GLN A 211 -0.01 13.90 -22.07
CA GLN A 211 1.35 14.35 -22.32
C GLN A 211 2.02 14.92 -21.07
N GLN A 212 1.29 15.67 -20.24
CA GLN A 212 1.81 16.18 -18.97
C GLN A 212 2.06 15.04 -17.98
N LEU A 213 1.14 14.09 -17.91
CA LEU A 213 1.34 12.87 -17.11
C LEU A 213 2.58 12.09 -17.59
N ALA A 214 2.68 11.87 -18.91
CA ALA A 214 3.84 11.16 -19.48
C ALA A 214 5.17 11.83 -19.13
N LYS A 215 5.26 13.17 -19.19
CA LYS A 215 6.45 13.92 -18.75
C LYS A 215 6.79 13.68 -17.27
N ALA A 216 5.78 13.53 -16.42
CA ALA A 216 6.01 13.30 -15.00
C ALA A 216 6.53 11.88 -14.69
N ILE A 217 6.16 10.88 -15.52
CA ILE A 217 6.42 9.46 -15.22
C ILE A 217 7.45 8.77 -16.13
N LYS A 218 7.76 9.31 -17.32
CA LYS A 218 8.64 8.66 -18.32
C LYS A 218 10.03 8.28 -17.81
N ASP A 219 10.56 9.03 -16.86
CA ASP A 219 11.90 8.81 -16.28
C ASP A 219 11.88 7.80 -15.11
N GLN A 220 10.70 7.36 -14.70
CA GLN A 220 10.55 6.35 -13.64
C GLN A 220 10.70 4.95 -14.24
N ARG A 221 11.78 4.24 -13.87
CA ARG A 221 12.08 2.91 -14.44
C ARG A 221 11.53 1.75 -13.62
N ASP A 222 11.37 1.97 -12.31
CA ASP A 222 10.96 0.92 -11.37
C ASP A 222 9.46 0.95 -11.08
N ILE A 223 8.66 1.14 -12.14
CA ILE A 223 7.20 1.14 -12.05
C ILE A 223 6.59 0.31 -13.18
N ASN A 224 5.42 -0.27 -12.89
CA ASN A 224 4.53 -0.84 -13.89
C ASN A 224 3.28 0.03 -14.00
N ILE A 225 2.84 0.30 -15.22
CA ILE A 225 1.72 1.17 -15.53
C ILE A 225 0.63 0.33 -16.17
N MET A 226 -0.56 0.34 -15.61
CA MET A 226 -1.74 -0.25 -16.24
C MET A 226 -2.73 0.85 -16.56
N VAL A 227 -3.14 0.92 -17.79
CA VAL A 227 -4.23 1.79 -18.27
C VAL A 227 -5.49 0.96 -18.30
N GLU A 228 -6.44 1.23 -17.42
CA GLU A 228 -7.65 0.43 -17.25
C GLU A 228 -8.88 1.27 -17.61
N GLY A 229 -9.61 0.86 -18.65
CA GLY A 229 -10.84 1.50 -19.10
C GLY A 229 -12.06 0.95 -18.36
N HIS A 230 -13.01 1.85 -18.01
CA HIS A 230 -14.29 1.53 -17.38
C HIS A 230 -15.43 2.20 -18.13
N THR A 231 -16.59 1.55 -18.13
CA THR A 231 -17.84 2.09 -18.68
C THR A 231 -18.91 2.11 -17.60
N ASP A 232 -20.03 2.72 -17.90
CA ASP A 232 -21.30 2.45 -17.19
C ASP A 232 -21.97 1.19 -17.78
N ASN A 233 -23.17 0.88 -17.30
CA ASN A 233 -23.97 -0.27 -17.76
C ASN A 233 -24.81 0.01 -19.00
N VAL A 234 -24.63 1.14 -19.69
CA VAL A 234 -25.37 1.43 -20.91
C VAL A 234 -24.70 0.69 -22.06
N PRO A 235 -25.42 -0.16 -22.82
CA PRO A 235 -24.86 -0.82 -23.98
C PRO A 235 -24.39 0.20 -25.03
N ILE A 236 -23.28 -0.11 -25.70
CA ILE A 236 -22.80 0.73 -26.79
C ILE A 236 -23.82 0.81 -27.93
N SER A 237 -24.11 2.00 -28.38
CA SER A 237 -25.06 2.23 -29.48
C SER A 237 -24.46 2.00 -30.87
N LYS A 238 -23.17 2.21 -31.04
CA LYS A 238 -22.44 2.04 -32.29
C LYS A 238 -21.58 0.79 -32.25
N LYS A 239 -22.16 -0.35 -32.64
CA LYS A 239 -21.40 -1.57 -32.86
C LYS A 239 -20.60 -1.47 -34.16
N SER A 240 -19.41 -2.02 -34.18
CA SER A 240 -18.56 -2.14 -35.37
C SER A 240 -17.97 -3.56 -35.45
N GLN A 241 -17.26 -3.85 -36.50
CA GLN A 241 -16.55 -5.13 -36.66
C GLN A 241 -15.57 -5.42 -35.50
N TYR A 242 -15.11 -4.38 -34.80
CA TYR A 242 -14.07 -4.47 -33.77
C TYR A 242 -14.57 -4.06 -32.37
N MET A 243 -15.85 -3.70 -32.23
CA MET A 243 -16.41 -3.17 -30.98
C MET A 243 -17.85 -3.63 -30.83
N ASN A 244 -18.06 -4.65 -30.02
CA ASN A 244 -19.35 -5.33 -29.82
C ASN A 244 -20.04 -4.92 -28.53
N ASP A 245 -19.28 -4.65 -27.47
CA ASP A 245 -19.78 -4.39 -26.13
C ASP A 245 -18.88 -3.42 -25.33
N ASN A 246 -19.25 -3.23 -24.08
CA ASN A 246 -18.53 -2.36 -23.13
C ASN A 246 -17.10 -2.87 -22.80
N TRP A 247 -16.85 -4.18 -22.93
CA TRP A 247 -15.51 -4.73 -22.81
C TRP A 247 -14.58 -4.23 -23.91
N ASP A 248 -15.02 -4.38 -25.16
CA ASP A 248 -14.26 -3.90 -26.33
C ASP A 248 -14.02 -2.40 -26.24
N LEU A 249 -15.07 -1.61 -25.92
CA LEU A 249 -14.95 -0.15 -25.82
C LEU A 249 -13.91 0.24 -24.76
N SER A 250 -13.95 -0.39 -23.59
CA SER A 250 -13.04 -0.08 -22.49
C SER A 250 -11.58 -0.41 -22.81
N VAL A 251 -11.32 -1.55 -23.46
CA VAL A 251 -9.97 -1.95 -23.92
C VAL A 251 -9.46 -1.03 -25.03
N MET A 252 -10.30 -0.70 -26.01
CA MET A 252 -9.90 0.18 -27.12
C MET A 252 -9.55 1.58 -26.63
N ARG A 253 -10.31 2.12 -25.70
CA ARG A 253 -10.02 3.41 -25.06
C ARG A 253 -8.70 3.38 -24.28
N ALA A 254 -8.48 2.32 -23.49
CA ALA A 254 -7.21 2.13 -22.79
C ALA A 254 -6.02 2.02 -23.76
N THR A 255 -6.21 1.36 -24.89
CA THR A 255 -5.20 1.22 -25.94
C THR A 255 -4.87 2.58 -26.59
N SER A 256 -5.88 3.42 -26.86
CA SER A 256 -5.67 4.77 -27.41
C SER A 256 -4.84 5.63 -26.46
N ILE A 257 -5.14 5.59 -25.19
CA ILE A 257 -4.37 6.29 -24.14
C ILE A 257 -2.94 5.75 -24.06
N THR A 258 -2.78 4.43 -24.04
CA THR A 258 -1.46 3.77 -24.02
C THR A 258 -0.58 4.24 -25.17
N ARG A 259 -1.13 4.35 -26.39
CA ARG A 259 -0.42 4.86 -27.56
C ARG A 259 0.03 6.31 -27.39
N ILE A 260 -0.77 7.16 -26.76
CA ILE A 260 -0.40 8.56 -26.50
C ILE A 260 0.74 8.62 -25.48
N LEU A 261 0.63 7.86 -24.37
CA LEU A 261 1.65 7.82 -23.33
C LEU A 261 2.99 7.30 -23.88
N THR A 262 2.98 6.24 -24.66
CA THR A 262 4.19 5.67 -25.29
C THR A 262 4.80 6.62 -26.30
N LYS A 263 3.98 7.30 -27.10
CA LYS A 263 4.43 8.35 -28.02
C LYS A 263 5.08 9.53 -27.28
N ALA A 264 4.63 9.81 -26.06
CA ALA A 264 5.18 10.86 -25.21
C ALA A 264 6.41 10.40 -24.39
N GLY A 265 6.91 9.17 -24.59
CA GLY A 265 8.17 8.67 -24.05
C GLY A 265 8.04 7.68 -22.89
N VAL A 266 6.84 7.24 -22.54
CA VAL A 266 6.66 6.14 -21.57
C VAL A 266 7.10 4.82 -22.19
N SER A 267 7.90 4.04 -21.48
CA SER A 267 8.45 2.77 -21.98
C SER A 267 7.34 1.75 -22.26
N THR A 268 7.37 1.15 -23.43
CA THR A 268 6.46 0.07 -23.82
C THR A 268 6.60 -1.19 -22.97
N LYS A 269 7.75 -1.39 -22.30
CA LYS A 269 7.99 -2.51 -21.41
C LYS A 269 7.28 -2.38 -20.06
N GLN A 270 6.87 -1.15 -19.70
CA GLN A 270 6.29 -0.83 -18.40
C GLN A 270 4.78 -0.61 -18.44
N ILE A 271 4.17 -0.54 -19.64
CA ILE A 271 2.79 -0.14 -19.80
C ILE A 271 1.93 -1.26 -20.41
N THR A 272 0.76 -1.46 -19.83
CA THR A 272 -0.25 -2.43 -20.27
C THR A 272 -1.60 -1.74 -20.42
N ALA A 273 -2.32 -2.03 -21.51
CA ALA A 273 -3.72 -1.62 -21.68
C ALA A 273 -4.65 -2.73 -21.18
N SER A 274 -5.68 -2.36 -20.43
CA SER A 274 -6.69 -3.26 -19.86
C SER A 274 -8.09 -2.64 -19.96
N GLY A 275 -9.12 -3.46 -19.88
CA GLY A 275 -10.50 -3.01 -19.81
C GLY A 275 -11.30 -3.81 -18.80
N ARG A 276 -12.26 -3.16 -18.17
CA ARG A 276 -13.18 -3.75 -17.20
C ARG A 276 -14.63 -3.67 -17.63
N GLY A 277 -14.92 -2.98 -18.73
CA GLY A 277 -16.30 -2.69 -19.08
C GLY A 277 -17.03 -2.04 -17.90
N GLU A 278 -18.21 -2.55 -17.60
CA GLU A 278 -19.08 -2.10 -16.50
C GLU A 278 -18.86 -2.86 -15.18
N SER A 279 -17.92 -3.82 -15.12
CA SER A 279 -17.79 -4.78 -14.01
C SER A 279 -17.30 -4.18 -12.69
N MET A 280 -16.69 -2.98 -12.73
CA MET A 280 -16.09 -2.31 -11.56
C MET A 280 -16.60 -0.89 -11.40
N PRO A 281 -17.89 -0.69 -11.08
CA PRO A 281 -18.49 0.63 -10.92
C PRO A 281 -17.99 1.30 -9.63
N LEU A 282 -17.77 2.62 -9.68
CA LEU A 282 -17.50 3.46 -8.49
C LEU A 282 -18.77 3.83 -7.73
N ALA A 283 -19.89 3.90 -8.43
CA ALA A 283 -21.20 4.19 -7.88
C ALA A 283 -22.27 3.32 -8.58
N ALA A 284 -23.42 3.15 -7.96
CA ALA A 284 -24.54 2.45 -8.59
C ALA A 284 -24.89 3.09 -9.96
N ASN A 285 -25.21 2.27 -10.95
CA ASN A 285 -25.58 2.73 -12.30
C ASN A 285 -27.05 3.18 -12.39
N ASP A 286 -27.53 3.94 -11.41
CA ASP A 286 -28.93 4.34 -11.20
C ASP A 286 -29.24 5.75 -11.69
N THR A 287 -28.26 6.66 -11.59
CA THR A 287 -28.42 8.06 -12.00
C THR A 287 -27.43 8.44 -13.10
N PRO A 288 -27.75 9.44 -13.95
CA PRO A 288 -26.79 9.96 -14.94
C PRO A 288 -25.46 10.40 -14.33
N GLN A 289 -25.50 11.00 -13.14
CA GLN A 289 -24.32 11.46 -12.42
C GLN A 289 -23.44 10.29 -11.95
N ASN A 290 -24.05 9.21 -11.47
CA ASN A 290 -23.33 8.02 -11.05
C ASN A 290 -22.74 7.25 -12.24
N LYS A 291 -23.51 7.13 -13.33
CA LYS A 291 -23.01 6.60 -14.60
C LYS A 291 -21.80 7.38 -15.12
N GLN A 292 -21.85 8.71 -15.05
CA GLN A 292 -20.73 9.57 -15.43
C GLN A 292 -19.47 9.28 -14.61
N LYS A 293 -19.58 9.00 -13.31
CA LYS A 293 -18.44 8.60 -12.46
C LYS A 293 -17.87 7.24 -12.86
N ASN A 294 -18.73 6.34 -13.32
CA ASN A 294 -18.33 5.00 -13.75
C ASN A 294 -17.57 5.05 -15.09
N ARG A 295 -17.95 5.94 -16.00
CA ARG A 295 -17.27 6.18 -17.28
C ARG A 295 -15.97 6.94 -17.04
N ARG A 296 -14.89 6.19 -16.89
CA ARG A 296 -13.56 6.73 -16.59
C ARG A 296 -12.46 5.84 -17.17
N THR A 297 -11.27 6.36 -17.19
CA THR A 297 -10.06 5.54 -17.34
C THR A 297 -9.17 5.74 -16.12
N GLU A 298 -8.70 4.66 -15.54
CA GLU A 298 -7.74 4.67 -14.45
C GLU A 298 -6.36 4.33 -14.97
N ILE A 299 -5.38 5.18 -14.67
CA ILE A 299 -3.96 4.88 -14.90
C ILE A 299 -3.39 4.49 -13.54
N ILE A 300 -3.05 3.21 -13.42
CA ILE A 300 -2.62 2.60 -12.16
C ILE A 300 -1.12 2.39 -12.24
N ILE A 301 -0.38 3.08 -11.38
CA ILE A 301 1.06 2.96 -11.30
C ILE A 301 1.42 2.15 -10.07
N THR A 302 2.09 1.02 -10.31
CA THR A 302 2.53 0.07 -9.29
C THR A 302 4.06 0.10 -9.23
N PRO A 303 4.69 0.31 -8.06
CA PRO A 303 6.13 0.16 -7.92
C PRO A 303 6.54 -1.29 -8.18
N ASN A 304 7.74 -1.48 -8.71
CA ASN A 304 8.32 -2.81 -8.84
C ASN A 304 8.69 -3.36 -7.44
N LEU A 305 8.27 -4.58 -7.17
CA LEU A 305 8.47 -5.27 -5.90
C LEU A 305 9.46 -6.44 -6.00
N ASP A 306 10.23 -6.56 -7.09
CA ASP A 306 11.17 -7.65 -7.32
C ASP A 306 12.21 -7.78 -6.19
N GLU A 307 12.63 -6.65 -5.61
CA GLU A 307 13.54 -6.61 -4.47
C GLU A 307 12.93 -7.26 -3.22
N LEU A 308 11.66 -7.00 -2.94
CA LEU A 308 10.90 -7.63 -1.85
C LEU A 308 10.81 -9.15 -2.03
N PHE A 309 10.47 -9.60 -3.24
CA PHE A 309 10.41 -11.04 -3.54
C PHE A 309 11.78 -11.70 -3.39
N ARG A 310 12.85 -11.04 -3.84
CA ARG A 310 14.22 -11.55 -3.71
C ARG A 310 14.65 -11.73 -2.24
N ILE A 311 14.27 -10.80 -1.35
CA ILE A 311 14.53 -10.94 0.10
C ILE A 311 13.71 -12.10 0.69
N LEU A 312 12.46 -12.27 0.25
CA LEU A 312 11.61 -13.37 0.72
C LEU A 312 12.08 -14.74 0.24
N GLU A 313 12.61 -14.82 -0.98
CA GLU A 313 13.09 -16.05 -1.62
C GLU A 313 14.52 -16.44 -1.21
N SER A 314 15.30 -15.50 -0.67
CA SER A 314 16.63 -15.80 -0.14
C SER A 314 16.51 -16.64 1.14
N ASN A 315 16.61 -17.96 0.97
CA ASN A 315 16.70 -18.94 2.05
C ASN A 315 18.07 -18.93 2.69
#